data_dc0e7d49b45f9a6c60779141b2d77299
#
_entry.id   dc0e7d49b45f9a6c60779141b2d77299
#
_cell.length_a   1.000
_cell.length_b   1.000
_cell.length_c   1.000
_cell.angle_alpha   90.00
_cell.angle_beta   90.00
_cell.angle_gamma   90.00
#
_symmetry.space_group_name_H-M   'P 1'
#
loop_
_entity.id
_entity.type
_entity.pdbx_description
1 polymer ?
#
loop_
_entity_poly.entity_id
_entity_poly.type
_entity_poly.pdbx_seq_one_letter_code
_entity_poly.pdbx_strand_id
1 'polypeptide(L)'
;MKILAFSDVHGSEKALKRIKQKLAHEKIDLLICAGDITIFEQGYVGIVRKLDEFGIKTLIIHGNHESRETMKRLAENSKNLIFIHKDPVRIGDYVFYGYGGGGFSFREPDFVKDSKKFLSFVKRGDKIVLVTHAPPYNTKLDMLWEDHHCGNKDIKTFIDKVNPVLAVSGHIHENAYVTYHHKKTILLNPGPTGTVVKI
;
A
#
# COMPACT_ATOMS: atom_id res chain seq x y z
N MET A 1 -5.35 -9.11 13.19
CA MET A 1 -5.52 -7.66 12.87
C MET A 1 -6.46 -7.52 11.69
N LYS A 2 -7.47 -6.66 11.76
CA LYS A 2 -8.41 -6.38 10.66
C LYS A 2 -8.04 -5.07 9.99
N ILE A 3 -7.65 -5.13 8.73
CA ILE A 3 -7.10 -4.02 7.96
C ILE A 3 -8.08 -3.66 6.84
N LEU A 4 -8.36 -2.38 6.64
CA LEU A 4 -8.95 -1.89 5.41
C LEU A 4 -7.83 -1.25 4.57
N ALA A 5 -7.45 -1.91 3.48
CA ALA A 5 -6.50 -1.37 2.52
C ALA A 5 -7.22 -0.68 1.37
N PHE A 6 -6.62 0.35 0.77
CA PHE A 6 -7.10 1.03 -0.42
C PHE A 6 -5.93 1.65 -1.21
N SER A 7 -6.15 1.93 -2.49
CA SER A 7 -5.18 2.51 -3.41
C SER A 7 -5.90 3.22 -4.55
N ASP A 8 -5.20 4.08 -5.30
CA ASP A 8 -5.70 4.66 -6.55
C ASP A 8 -7.05 5.41 -6.40
N VAL A 9 -7.17 6.18 -5.32
CA VAL A 9 -8.38 6.98 -5.03
C VAL A 9 -8.55 8.11 -6.04
N HIS A 10 -7.44 8.69 -6.52
CA HIS A 10 -7.41 9.76 -7.55
C HIS A 10 -8.43 10.88 -7.29
N GLY A 11 -8.52 11.35 -6.05
CA GLY A 11 -9.43 12.43 -5.67
C GLY A 11 -10.92 12.06 -5.63
N SER A 12 -11.27 10.80 -5.81
CA SER A 12 -12.66 10.35 -5.89
C SER A 12 -13.40 10.47 -4.57
N GLU A 13 -14.27 11.48 -4.47
CA GLU A 13 -15.20 11.65 -3.34
C GLU A 13 -16.09 10.43 -3.11
N LYS A 14 -16.49 9.76 -4.20
CA LYS A 14 -17.29 8.53 -4.13
C LYS A 14 -16.49 7.40 -3.47
N ALA A 15 -15.20 7.27 -3.78
CA ALA A 15 -14.34 6.26 -3.16
C ALA A 15 -14.17 6.54 -1.66
N LEU A 16 -13.86 7.78 -1.28
CA LEU A 16 -13.73 8.18 0.12
C LEU A 16 -15.02 7.96 0.92
N LYS A 17 -16.17 8.28 0.33
CA LYS A 17 -17.47 8.01 0.95
C LYS A 17 -17.71 6.51 1.17
N ARG A 18 -17.32 5.65 0.21
CA ARG A 18 -17.41 4.19 0.35
C ARG A 18 -16.50 3.65 1.44
N ILE A 19 -15.26 4.16 1.54
CA ILE A 19 -14.35 3.82 2.64
C ILE A 19 -15.01 4.18 3.97
N LYS A 20 -15.49 5.42 4.13
CA LYS A 20 -16.18 5.88 5.35
C LYS A 20 -17.38 5.02 5.73
N GLN A 21 -18.18 4.59 4.75
CA GLN A 21 -19.29 3.67 4.98
C GLN A 21 -18.81 2.32 5.55
N LYS A 22 -17.75 1.73 5.01
CA LYS A 22 -17.19 0.48 5.53
C LYS A 22 -16.73 0.63 6.99
N LEU A 23 -16.07 1.76 7.31
CA LEU A 23 -15.62 2.05 8.67
C LEU A 23 -16.78 2.21 9.67
N ALA A 24 -17.95 2.65 9.21
CA ALA A 24 -19.15 2.76 10.05
C ALA A 24 -19.79 1.38 10.36
N HIS A 25 -19.61 0.39 9.48
CA HIS A 25 -20.21 -0.94 9.63
C HIS A 25 -19.27 -1.99 10.19
N GLU A 26 -17.96 -1.76 10.15
CA GLU A 26 -16.95 -2.74 10.54
C GLU A 26 -15.90 -2.11 11.46
N LYS A 27 -15.60 -2.80 12.57
CA LYS A 27 -14.46 -2.40 13.41
C LYS A 27 -13.16 -2.73 12.67
N ILE A 28 -12.45 -1.70 12.23
CA ILE A 28 -11.16 -1.76 11.54
C ILE A 28 -10.08 -1.32 12.51
N ASP A 29 -8.99 -2.10 12.61
CA ASP A 29 -7.87 -1.82 13.50
C ASP A 29 -6.87 -0.84 12.86
N LEU A 30 -6.73 -0.89 11.53
CA LEU A 30 -5.71 -0.14 10.79
C LEU A 30 -6.16 0.11 9.35
N LEU A 31 -5.80 1.28 8.81
CA LEU A 31 -5.90 1.58 7.40
C LEU A 31 -4.53 1.46 6.72
N ILE A 32 -4.52 0.99 5.48
CA ILE A 32 -3.35 1.01 4.59
C ILE A 32 -3.73 1.72 3.29
N CYS A 33 -2.96 2.74 2.93
CA CYS A 33 -3.07 3.42 1.65
C CYS A 33 -1.83 3.16 0.79
N ALA A 34 -2.00 2.46 -0.33
CA ALA A 34 -0.92 2.09 -1.22
C ALA A 34 -0.64 3.11 -2.34
N GLY A 35 -0.93 4.40 -2.09
CA GLY A 35 -0.61 5.52 -2.98
C GLY A 35 -1.72 5.93 -3.93
N ASP A 36 -1.43 6.90 -4.78
CA ASP A 36 -2.30 7.50 -5.79
C ASP A 36 -3.65 7.98 -5.23
N ILE A 37 -3.56 8.77 -4.13
CA ILE A 37 -4.75 9.40 -3.54
C ILE A 37 -5.23 10.62 -4.33
N THR A 38 -4.35 11.22 -5.16
CA THR A 38 -4.63 12.39 -5.98
C THR A 38 -4.43 12.12 -7.47
N ILE A 39 -4.73 13.12 -8.30
CA ILE A 39 -4.28 13.20 -9.70
C ILE A 39 -3.26 14.34 -9.75
N PHE A 40 -1.96 13.98 -9.93
CA PHE A 40 -0.85 14.95 -10.01
C PHE A 40 -0.92 16.03 -8.92
N GLU A 41 -1.08 15.59 -7.67
CA GLU A 41 -1.13 16.44 -6.47
C GLU A 41 -2.32 17.43 -6.40
N GLN A 42 -3.31 17.33 -7.27
CA GLN A 42 -4.50 18.19 -7.22
C GLN A 42 -5.38 17.86 -6.01
N GLY A 43 -5.82 18.89 -5.30
CA GLY A 43 -6.73 18.74 -4.15
C GLY A 43 -6.13 18.05 -2.91
N TYR A 44 -4.85 17.90 -2.84
CA TYR A 44 -4.07 17.15 -1.88
C TYR A 44 -4.48 17.39 -0.41
N VAL A 45 -4.49 18.68 0.00
CA VAL A 45 -4.81 19.04 1.39
C VAL A 45 -6.21 18.60 1.79
N GLY A 46 -7.18 18.73 0.89
CA GLY A 46 -8.57 18.32 1.13
C GLY A 46 -8.71 16.81 1.31
N ILE A 47 -7.99 16.02 0.48
CA ILE A 47 -8.03 14.55 0.56
C ILE A 47 -7.37 14.06 1.83
N VAL A 48 -6.16 14.56 2.15
CA VAL A 48 -5.43 14.17 3.36
C VAL A 48 -6.25 14.50 4.61
N ARG A 49 -6.89 15.69 4.66
CA ARG A 49 -7.79 16.03 5.77
C ARG A 49 -8.94 15.04 5.91
N LYS A 50 -9.57 14.61 4.81
CA LYS A 50 -10.65 13.61 4.85
C LYS A 50 -10.16 12.24 5.34
N LEU A 51 -8.95 11.83 4.96
CA LEU A 51 -8.34 10.60 5.46
C LEU A 51 -8.06 10.71 6.96
N ASP A 52 -7.58 11.85 7.43
CA ASP A 52 -7.32 12.11 8.86
C ASP A 52 -8.63 12.13 9.69
N GLU A 53 -9.72 12.65 9.10
CA GLU A 53 -11.06 12.66 9.70
C GLU A 53 -11.68 11.27 9.90
N PHE A 54 -11.12 10.21 9.28
CA PHE A 54 -11.55 8.84 9.57
C PHE A 54 -11.21 8.42 11.01
N GLY A 55 -10.26 9.10 11.66
CA GLY A 55 -9.92 8.88 13.08
C GLY A 55 -9.24 7.53 13.34
N ILE A 56 -8.80 6.83 12.31
CA ILE A 56 -8.12 5.53 12.38
C ILE A 56 -6.69 5.69 11.86
N LYS A 57 -5.73 5.11 12.60
CA LYS A 57 -4.34 5.08 12.16
C LYS A 57 -4.23 4.56 10.73
N THR A 58 -3.60 5.35 9.86
CA THR A 58 -3.46 5.07 8.43
C THR A 58 -1.98 5.03 8.06
N LEU A 59 -1.49 3.88 7.65
CA LEU A 59 -0.16 3.75 7.06
C LEU A 59 -0.25 4.10 5.57
N ILE A 60 0.56 5.05 5.12
CA ILE A 60 0.46 5.59 3.76
C ILE A 60 1.81 5.65 3.07
N ILE A 61 1.83 5.35 1.78
CA ILE A 61 2.92 5.62 0.85
C ILE A 61 2.42 6.56 -0.26
N HIS A 62 3.34 7.19 -1.00
CA HIS A 62 3.01 7.89 -2.23
C HIS A 62 2.90 6.89 -3.40
N GLY A 63 2.09 7.20 -4.39
CA GLY A 63 2.08 6.49 -5.67
C GLY A 63 2.99 7.20 -6.69
N ASN A 64 2.67 7.07 -7.98
CA ASN A 64 3.37 7.81 -9.03
C ASN A 64 2.74 9.18 -9.34
N HIS A 65 1.55 9.45 -8.83
CA HIS A 65 0.88 10.75 -8.95
C HIS A 65 1.26 11.75 -7.84
N GLU A 66 2.02 11.32 -6.85
CA GLU A 66 2.47 12.17 -5.74
C GLU A 66 3.99 12.18 -5.59
N SER A 67 4.53 13.33 -5.14
CA SER A 67 5.90 13.38 -4.69
C SER A 67 6.03 12.83 -3.26
N ARG A 68 7.16 12.16 -3.02
CA ARG A 68 7.52 11.65 -1.69
C ARG A 68 7.53 12.75 -0.63
N GLU A 69 8.13 13.90 -0.97
CA GLU A 69 8.32 15.04 -0.08
C GLU A 69 6.98 15.63 0.35
N THR A 70 6.07 15.80 -0.60
CA THR A 70 4.73 16.33 -0.30
C THR A 70 3.93 15.37 0.57
N MET A 71 3.93 14.07 0.25
CA MET A 71 3.22 13.08 1.06
C MET A 71 3.77 13.01 2.49
N LYS A 72 5.10 13.00 2.64
CA LYS A 72 5.75 13.00 3.95
C LYS A 72 5.31 14.21 4.78
N ARG A 73 5.43 15.43 4.22
CA ARG A 73 5.04 16.67 4.91
C ARG A 73 3.57 16.68 5.34
N LEU A 74 2.68 16.16 4.50
CA LEU A 74 1.25 16.12 4.83
C LEU A 74 0.94 15.09 5.92
N ALA A 75 1.59 13.94 5.89
CA ALA A 75 1.44 12.95 6.96
C ALA A 75 1.99 13.48 8.30
N GLU A 76 3.12 14.18 8.30
CA GLU A 76 3.70 14.81 9.50
C GLU A 76 2.77 15.86 10.14
N ASN A 77 1.90 16.51 9.34
CA ASN A 77 0.91 17.47 9.82
C ASN A 77 -0.47 16.85 10.11
N SER A 78 -0.58 15.53 10.07
CA SER A 78 -1.80 14.76 10.30
C SER A 78 -1.77 14.08 11.67
N LYS A 79 -2.93 13.82 12.26
CA LYS A 79 -3.02 13.11 13.55
C LYS A 79 -2.94 11.60 13.39
N ASN A 80 -3.50 11.08 12.29
CA ASN A 80 -3.72 9.65 12.10
C ASN A 80 -2.89 9.06 10.95
N LEU A 81 -2.28 9.87 10.06
CA LEU A 81 -1.49 9.39 8.95
C LEU A 81 -0.02 9.18 9.37
N ILE A 82 0.53 8.04 8.97
CA ILE A 82 1.95 7.70 9.16
C ILE A 82 2.52 7.36 7.79
N PHE A 83 3.47 8.17 7.32
CA PHE A 83 4.18 7.92 6.08
C PHE A 83 5.25 6.84 6.30
N ILE A 84 5.11 5.70 5.60
CA ILE A 84 5.95 4.52 5.82
C ILE A 84 6.92 4.21 4.66
N HIS A 85 7.08 5.12 3.68
CA HIS A 85 8.04 4.89 2.59
C HIS A 85 9.48 4.82 3.11
N LYS A 86 10.10 3.64 2.99
CA LYS A 86 11.45 3.30 3.48
C LYS A 86 11.64 3.38 5.00
N ASP A 87 10.58 3.66 5.73
CA ASP A 87 10.59 3.80 7.20
C ASP A 87 9.63 2.77 7.82
N PRO A 88 10.15 1.65 8.36
CA PRO A 88 9.30 0.57 8.85
C PRO A 88 8.60 0.94 10.16
N VAL A 89 7.34 0.51 10.29
CA VAL A 89 6.53 0.70 11.49
C VAL A 89 6.16 -0.65 12.10
N ARG A 90 6.33 -0.76 13.42
CA ARG A 90 5.96 -1.94 14.20
C ARG A 90 4.63 -1.70 14.92
N ILE A 91 3.68 -2.62 14.78
CA ILE A 91 2.41 -2.63 15.51
C ILE A 91 2.18 -4.06 16.02
N GLY A 92 2.39 -4.28 17.32
CA GLY A 92 2.38 -5.63 17.89
C GLY A 92 3.44 -6.52 17.23
N ASP A 93 3.04 -7.72 16.80
CA ASP A 93 3.91 -8.69 16.10
C ASP A 93 4.07 -8.39 14.60
N TYR A 94 3.44 -7.33 14.10
CA TYR A 94 3.48 -6.98 12.68
C TYR A 94 4.51 -5.88 12.43
N VAL A 95 5.29 -6.05 11.36
CA VAL A 95 6.22 -5.03 10.86
C VAL A 95 5.80 -4.65 9.45
N PHE A 96 5.41 -3.39 9.30
CA PHE A 96 4.97 -2.81 8.04
C PHE A 96 6.15 -2.14 7.35
N TYR A 97 6.36 -2.48 6.09
CA TYR A 97 7.37 -1.88 5.24
C TYR A 97 6.74 -1.31 4.00
N GLY A 98 6.88 0.01 3.81
CA GLY A 98 6.34 0.74 2.69
C GLY A 98 7.42 1.12 1.66
N TYR A 99 7.08 1.02 0.37
CA TYR A 99 7.89 1.51 -0.73
C TYR A 99 7.00 2.11 -1.82
N GLY A 100 6.92 3.44 -1.85
CA GLY A 100 6.09 4.20 -2.80
C GLY A 100 6.82 4.52 -4.10
N GLY A 101 6.08 5.01 -5.09
CA GLY A 101 6.54 5.27 -6.44
C GLY A 101 6.65 4.01 -7.30
N GLY A 102 7.52 4.04 -8.29
CA GLY A 102 7.86 2.89 -9.15
C GLY A 102 7.03 2.79 -10.43
N GLY A 103 5.72 2.98 -10.40
CA GLY A 103 4.87 2.88 -11.59
C GLY A 103 5.18 1.63 -12.42
N PHE A 104 5.49 1.80 -13.71
CA PHE A 104 5.82 0.73 -14.65
C PHE A 104 7.31 0.32 -14.67
N SER A 105 8.08 0.64 -13.63
CA SER A 105 9.48 0.21 -13.54
C SER A 105 9.61 -1.28 -13.30
N PHE A 106 10.20 -2.03 -14.25
CA PHE A 106 10.45 -3.47 -14.10
C PHE A 106 11.47 -3.81 -13.00
N ARG A 107 12.37 -2.87 -12.69
CA ARG A 107 13.44 -3.01 -11.70
C ARG A 107 13.49 -1.77 -10.81
N GLU A 108 13.82 -1.98 -9.55
CA GLU A 108 13.93 -0.92 -8.55
C GLU A 108 15.17 -1.16 -7.66
N PRO A 109 16.38 -0.78 -8.14
CA PRO A 109 17.63 -1.01 -7.39
C PRO A 109 17.63 -0.38 -5.99
N ASP A 110 16.96 0.77 -5.83
CA ASP A 110 16.80 1.43 -4.53
C ASP A 110 15.94 0.60 -3.59
N PHE A 111 14.89 -0.03 -4.08
CA PHE A 111 14.10 -0.98 -3.28
C PHE A 111 14.96 -2.14 -2.79
N VAL A 112 15.80 -2.71 -3.65
CA VAL A 112 16.71 -3.81 -3.28
C VAL A 112 17.66 -3.38 -2.17
N LYS A 113 18.24 -2.17 -2.25
CA LYS A 113 19.13 -1.61 -1.23
C LYS A 113 18.40 -1.37 0.09
N ASP A 114 17.24 -0.71 0.04
CA ASP A 114 16.48 -0.33 1.23
C ASP A 114 15.82 -1.55 1.90
N SER A 115 15.37 -2.53 1.13
CA SER A 115 14.82 -3.78 1.67
C SER A 115 15.85 -4.58 2.50
N LYS A 116 17.13 -4.51 2.16
CA LYS A 116 18.20 -5.11 2.99
C LYS A 116 18.31 -4.43 4.34
N LYS A 117 18.23 -3.09 4.39
CA LYS A 117 18.19 -2.33 5.65
C LYS A 117 16.94 -2.66 6.46
N PHE A 118 15.79 -2.73 5.79
CA PHE A 118 14.55 -3.15 6.43
C PHE A 118 14.67 -4.52 7.10
N LEU A 119 15.25 -5.51 6.42
CA LEU A 119 15.42 -6.85 6.98
C LEU A 119 16.30 -6.89 8.24
N SER A 120 17.21 -5.93 8.44
CA SER A 120 17.97 -5.82 9.70
C SER A 120 17.12 -5.30 10.88
N PHE A 121 15.99 -4.68 10.62
CA PHE A 121 15.01 -4.23 11.63
C PHE A 121 14.07 -5.36 12.08
N VAL A 122 13.92 -6.41 11.24
CA VAL A 122 13.01 -7.54 11.49
C VAL A 122 13.60 -8.49 12.53
N LYS A 123 12.78 -8.90 13.50
CA LYS A 123 13.13 -9.85 14.55
C LYS A 123 12.52 -11.23 14.26
N ARG A 124 13.06 -12.25 14.90
CA ARG A 124 12.48 -13.61 14.85
C ARG A 124 11.05 -13.60 15.38
N GLY A 125 10.12 -14.12 14.59
CA GLY A 125 8.69 -14.16 14.91
C GLY A 125 7.86 -13.00 14.37
N ASP A 126 8.49 -11.97 13.82
CA ASP A 126 7.77 -10.86 13.18
C ASP A 126 6.99 -11.31 11.96
N LYS A 127 5.79 -10.79 11.84
CA LYS A 127 4.92 -10.93 10.66
C LYS A 127 5.09 -9.70 9.78
N ILE A 128 5.64 -9.88 8.59
CA ILE A 128 5.92 -8.76 7.69
C ILE A 128 4.68 -8.47 6.83
N VAL A 129 4.32 -7.17 6.75
CA VAL A 129 3.36 -6.63 5.79
C VAL A 129 4.10 -5.69 4.85
N LEU A 130 4.10 -6.03 3.56
CA LEU A 130 4.70 -5.20 2.53
C LEU A 130 3.62 -4.31 1.89
N VAL A 131 3.92 -3.02 1.73
CA VAL A 131 3.06 -2.06 1.04
C VAL A 131 3.88 -1.41 -0.07
N THR A 132 3.52 -1.66 -1.33
CA THR A 132 4.17 -1.03 -2.50
C THR A 132 3.11 -0.37 -3.36
N HIS A 133 3.49 0.67 -4.14
CA HIS A 133 2.55 1.17 -5.15
C HIS A 133 2.58 0.27 -6.39
N ALA A 134 3.77 0.02 -6.96
CA ALA A 134 3.93 -0.91 -8.07
C ALA A 134 3.62 -2.36 -7.65
N PRO A 135 2.91 -3.14 -8.47
CA PRO A 135 2.62 -4.55 -8.19
C PRO A 135 3.83 -5.45 -8.45
N PRO A 136 3.88 -6.63 -7.81
CA PRO A 136 4.91 -7.63 -8.07
C PRO A 136 4.74 -8.28 -9.46
N TYR A 137 5.87 -8.46 -10.19
CA TYR A 137 5.92 -9.04 -11.53
C TYR A 137 5.40 -10.48 -11.57
N ASN A 138 4.76 -10.85 -12.71
CA ASN A 138 4.25 -12.19 -12.99
C ASN A 138 3.28 -12.70 -11.91
N THR A 139 2.28 -11.87 -11.63
CA THR A 139 1.21 -12.14 -10.66
C THR A 139 -0.14 -11.73 -11.25
N LYS A 140 -1.25 -12.06 -10.55
CA LYS A 140 -2.56 -11.55 -10.96
C LYS A 140 -2.74 -10.05 -10.71
N LEU A 141 -1.80 -9.39 -10.04
CA LEU A 141 -1.90 -7.95 -9.72
C LEU A 141 -1.28 -7.04 -10.77
N ASP A 142 -0.47 -7.60 -11.70
CA ASP A 142 0.30 -6.83 -12.68
C ASP A 142 -0.03 -7.16 -14.14
N MET A 143 -1.11 -7.89 -14.38
CA MET A 143 -1.54 -8.29 -15.70
C MET A 143 -2.40 -7.21 -16.35
N LEU A 144 -1.94 -6.63 -17.46
CA LEU A 144 -2.70 -5.63 -18.24
C LEU A 144 -3.68 -6.29 -19.23
N TRP A 145 -3.23 -7.35 -19.91
CA TRP A 145 -4.01 -8.22 -20.78
C TRP A 145 -3.36 -9.61 -20.79
N GLU A 146 -3.94 -10.54 -21.49
CA GLU A 146 -3.49 -11.93 -21.50
C GLU A 146 -1.96 -12.02 -21.70
N ASP A 147 -1.28 -12.67 -20.75
CA ASP A 147 0.17 -12.90 -20.69
C ASP A 147 1.07 -11.63 -20.72
N HIS A 148 0.48 -10.42 -20.55
CA HIS A 148 1.26 -9.20 -20.51
C HIS A 148 1.42 -8.66 -19.08
N HIS A 149 2.58 -8.91 -18.50
CA HIS A 149 2.95 -8.50 -17.15
C HIS A 149 3.80 -7.21 -17.13
N CYS A 150 3.44 -6.25 -16.29
CA CYS A 150 4.12 -4.95 -16.19
C CYS A 150 4.64 -4.63 -14.78
N GLY A 151 4.56 -5.56 -13.86
CA GLY A 151 4.97 -5.36 -12.47
C GLY A 151 6.48 -5.38 -12.25
N ASN A 152 6.87 -5.19 -11.00
CA ASN A 152 8.26 -5.05 -10.58
C ASN A 152 8.87 -6.40 -10.16
N LYS A 153 10.00 -6.76 -10.78
CA LYS A 153 10.71 -8.03 -10.55
C LYS A 153 11.43 -8.08 -9.21
N ASP A 154 11.90 -6.94 -8.71
CA ASP A 154 12.62 -6.88 -7.45
C ASP A 154 11.66 -6.98 -6.26
N ILE A 155 10.47 -6.38 -6.37
CA ILE A 155 9.36 -6.57 -5.41
C ILE A 155 8.94 -8.04 -5.38
N LYS A 156 8.76 -8.67 -6.56
CA LYS A 156 8.42 -10.10 -6.65
C LYS A 156 9.48 -10.98 -5.99
N THR A 157 10.76 -10.70 -6.26
CA THR A 157 11.90 -11.43 -5.66
C THR A 157 11.91 -11.30 -4.14
N PHE A 158 11.62 -10.11 -3.62
CA PHE A 158 11.50 -9.88 -2.18
C PHE A 158 10.36 -10.71 -1.57
N ILE A 159 9.17 -10.67 -2.18
CA ILE A 159 8.00 -11.45 -1.71
C ILE A 159 8.32 -12.94 -1.68
N ASP A 160 8.93 -13.47 -2.75
CA ASP A 160 9.28 -14.89 -2.85
C ASP A 160 10.30 -15.36 -1.80
N LYS A 161 11.23 -14.48 -1.44
CA LYS A 161 12.30 -14.76 -0.48
C LYS A 161 11.85 -14.60 0.97
N VAL A 162 11.07 -13.54 1.25
CA VAL A 162 10.71 -13.13 2.61
C VAL A 162 9.39 -13.75 3.06
N ASN A 163 8.48 -14.03 2.12
CA ASN A 163 7.12 -14.54 2.36
C ASN A 163 6.35 -13.67 3.38
N PRO A 164 6.14 -12.36 3.12
CA PRO A 164 5.33 -11.53 4.00
C PRO A 164 3.92 -12.13 4.16
N VAL A 165 3.27 -11.92 5.29
CA VAL A 165 1.88 -12.43 5.50
C VAL A 165 0.88 -11.74 4.58
N LEU A 166 1.17 -10.48 4.22
CA LEU A 166 0.36 -9.65 3.31
C LEU A 166 1.28 -8.77 2.46
N ALA A 167 1.00 -8.66 1.17
CA ALA A 167 1.58 -7.66 0.29
C ALA A 167 0.44 -6.91 -0.42
N VAL A 168 0.38 -5.60 -0.19
CA VAL A 168 -0.62 -4.69 -0.78
C VAL A 168 0.05 -3.87 -1.86
N SER A 169 -0.57 -3.79 -3.04
CA SER A 169 -0.14 -2.91 -4.12
C SER A 169 -1.33 -2.32 -4.87
N GLY A 170 -1.11 -1.24 -5.61
CA GLY A 170 -2.09 -0.57 -6.45
C GLY A 170 -1.64 -0.50 -7.91
N HIS A 171 -1.74 0.71 -8.50
CA HIS A 171 -1.25 1.13 -9.80
C HIS A 171 -2.00 0.53 -11.01
N ILE A 172 -2.21 -0.77 -11.07
CA ILE A 172 -2.91 -1.42 -12.20
C ILE A 172 -4.39 -1.50 -11.88
N HIS A 173 -5.16 -0.56 -12.43
CA HIS A 173 -6.58 -0.37 -12.12
C HIS A 173 -7.43 -1.55 -12.61
N GLU A 174 -7.02 -2.20 -13.69
CA GLU A 174 -7.65 -3.38 -14.25
C GLU A 174 -7.70 -4.54 -13.25
N ASN A 175 -6.75 -4.57 -12.32
CA ASN A 175 -6.64 -5.60 -11.29
C ASN A 175 -7.18 -5.14 -9.92
N ALA A 176 -7.93 -4.04 -9.88
CA ALA A 176 -8.55 -3.58 -8.63
C ALA A 176 -9.42 -4.67 -8.00
N TYR A 177 -9.35 -4.80 -6.67
CA TYR A 177 -10.05 -5.80 -5.86
C TYR A 177 -9.60 -7.24 -6.04
N VAL A 178 -8.50 -7.48 -6.75
CA VAL A 178 -7.92 -8.82 -6.87
C VAL A 178 -7.21 -9.18 -5.57
N THR A 179 -7.57 -10.35 -5.02
CA THR A 179 -6.96 -10.93 -3.82
C THR A 179 -6.71 -12.41 -4.07
N TYR A 180 -5.52 -12.90 -3.80
CA TYR A 180 -5.21 -14.33 -3.88
C TYR A 180 -3.97 -14.69 -3.06
N HIS A 181 -3.80 -16.00 -2.81
CA HIS A 181 -2.62 -16.52 -2.14
C HIS A 181 -1.51 -16.85 -3.13
N HIS A 182 -0.33 -16.30 -2.89
CA HIS A 182 0.92 -16.70 -3.52
C HIS A 182 1.83 -17.31 -2.45
N LYS A 183 2.00 -18.63 -2.46
CA LYS A 183 2.65 -19.36 -1.36
C LYS A 183 1.96 -19.07 -0.02
N LYS A 184 2.69 -18.46 0.94
CA LYS A 184 2.18 -18.08 2.26
C LYS A 184 1.72 -16.61 2.33
N THR A 185 1.87 -15.85 1.24
CA THR A 185 1.56 -14.43 1.17
C THR A 185 0.17 -14.19 0.57
N ILE A 186 -0.64 -13.38 1.22
CA ILE A 186 -1.83 -12.80 0.59
C ILE A 186 -1.34 -11.64 -0.28
N LEU A 187 -1.58 -11.71 -1.58
CA LEU A 187 -1.37 -10.61 -2.53
C LEU A 187 -2.71 -9.90 -2.75
N LEU A 188 -2.70 -8.56 -2.63
CA LEU A 188 -3.91 -7.74 -2.64
C LEU A 188 -3.70 -6.46 -3.45
N ASN A 189 -4.53 -6.25 -4.49
CA ASN A 189 -4.84 -4.91 -5.00
C ASN A 189 -6.19 -4.49 -4.40
N PRO A 190 -6.22 -3.53 -3.48
CA PRO A 190 -7.42 -3.25 -2.70
C PRO A 190 -8.46 -2.40 -3.46
N GLY A 191 -8.05 -1.77 -4.57
CA GLY A 191 -8.85 -0.82 -5.33
C GLY A 191 -9.22 0.46 -4.56
N PRO A 192 -9.86 1.43 -5.24
CA PRO A 192 -10.10 2.76 -4.68
C PRO A 192 -11.13 2.82 -3.55
N THR A 193 -12.07 1.88 -3.49
CA THR A 193 -13.07 1.84 -2.40
C THR A 193 -12.65 0.95 -1.23
N GLY A 194 -11.47 0.36 -1.34
CA GLY A 194 -10.82 -0.45 -0.32
C GLY A 194 -11.37 -1.87 -0.19
N THR A 195 -10.49 -2.74 0.28
CA THR A 195 -10.77 -4.15 0.59
C THR A 195 -10.39 -4.44 2.04
N VAL A 196 -11.28 -5.13 2.76
CA VAL A 196 -11.02 -5.57 4.13
C VAL A 196 -10.29 -6.92 4.10
N VAL A 197 -9.17 -7.00 4.82
CA VAL A 197 -8.39 -8.22 4.98
C VAL A 197 -8.11 -8.47 6.45
N LYS A 198 -8.15 -9.74 6.87
CA LYS A 198 -7.80 -10.18 8.23
C LYS A 198 -6.51 -10.98 8.18
N ILE A 199 -5.51 -10.57 8.94
CA ILE A 199 -4.21 -11.23 9.10
C ILE A 199 -3.91 -11.56 10.55
#